data_043e8a2d26a974f8d0e4366f2722b14d
#
_entry.id   043e8a2d26a974f8d0e4366f2722b14d
#
_cell.length_a   1.000
_cell.length_b   1.000
_cell.length_c   1.000
_cell.angle_alpha   90.00
_cell.angle_beta   90.00
_cell.angle_gamma   90.00
#
_symmetry.space_group_name_H-M   'P 1'
#
loop_
_entity.id
_entity.type
_entity.pdbx_description
1 polymer ?
#
loop_
_entity_poly.entity_id
_entity_poly.type
_entity_poly.pdbx_seq_one_letter_code
_entity_poly.pdbx_strand_id
1 'polypeptide(L)'
;MTSRAMHRPSNDARACPRRGLRALLLAVCSVGAMATASAQGINPGNPAKDAYLLPGGFEPVVQLRTYYFDQESLTGAPSEAWALGGWAGLRSPWWGDVFQVGFVGYTSQKLYGPDDKDGTRLLRPGQEQITVLGEAFGAVRILGQTLTGYRQLVNRPFINPRDNRMVPQTFEAYTLTGSAKDISYTGGYITKMKLRESDSFVWMSNTAGGTGSQRGVIYAGATWDFAKNGYVKMDDQYGVDVFNTFYVDGKYPIAINDKTSLALGAQYYPQRSVGDEQIGSFSTWGMGLQAALAHGPVGVQLYYTQTGEGFDTQNPFGDHASYLNLMQVAFNTAGEKAWGIGGNVDFRDLGVPGLTAAALYADGRDRINARTGDAIPDRYETNVRVDYAVGKGSVLEGLVATLRYSWLHEDGAPQTQTQLRAYVNYAFRF
;
A
#
# COMPACT_ATOMS: atom_id res chain seq x y z
N MET A 1 -21.50 31.27 79.10
CA MET A 1 -21.28 29.81 79.11
C MET A 1 -20.81 29.39 77.71
N THR A 2 -19.63 28.95 77.68
CA THR A 2 -18.69 28.74 76.60
C THR A 2 -19.10 27.65 75.58
N SER A 3 -19.11 27.97 74.32
CA SER A 3 -19.12 26.97 73.22
C SER A 3 -17.83 27.05 72.40
N ARG A 4 -17.06 25.95 72.44
CA ARG A 4 -15.82 25.75 71.70
C ARG A 4 -16.11 25.33 70.26
N ALA A 5 -15.58 26.08 69.28
CA ALA A 5 -15.49 25.68 67.87
C ALA A 5 -14.38 24.67 67.69
N MET A 6 -14.66 23.53 67.03
CA MET A 6 -13.67 22.56 66.60
C MET A 6 -13.21 22.87 65.15
N HIS A 7 -11.93 23.09 65.04
CA HIS A 7 -11.20 23.18 63.74
C HIS A 7 -11.14 21.79 63.09
N ARG A 8 -11.47 21.72 61.77
CA ARG A 8 -11.15 20.59 60.90
C ARG A 8 -9.89 20.95 60.08
N PRO A 9 -8.93 20.08 59.96
CA PRO A 9 -7.79 20.31 59.07
C PRO A 9 -8.16 19.97 57.64
N SER A 10 -7.74 20.83 56.72
CA SER A 10 -7.78 20.67 55.27
C SER A 10 -6.73 19.65 54.80
N ASN A 11 -7.17 18.61 54.13
CA ASN A 11 -6.27 17.69 53.41
C ASN A 11 -6.00 18.24 51.99
N ASP A 12 -4.87 18.93 51.84
CA ASP A 12 -4.29 19.22 50.55
C ASP A 12 -3.61 17.96 49.98
N ALA A 13 -4.33 17.23 49.14
CA ALA A 13 -3.75 16.18 48.32
C ALA A 13 -3.06 16.83 47.08
N ARG A 14 -1.73 16.92 47.12
CA ARG A 14 -0.90 17.38 46.02
C ARG A 14 -1.08 16.44 44.81
N ALA A 15 -1.71 16.96 43.77
CA ALA A 15 -1.75 16.31 42.45
C ALA A 15 -0.38 16.28 41.83
N CYS A 16 0.13 15.10 41.62
CA CYS A 16 1.35 14.82 40.85
C CYS A 16 1.10 15.08 39.36
N PRO A 17 1.92 15.86 38.65
CA PRO A 17 1.68 16.14 37.24
C PRO A 17 2.09 14.95 36.36
N ARG A 18 1.12 14.17 35.91
CA ARG A 18 1.30 13.22 34.79
C ARG A 18 1.39 14.00 33.45
N ARG A 19 2.46 14.73 33.24
CA ARG A 19 2.81 15.32 31.94
C ARG A 19 4.22 14.86 31.58
N GLY A 20 4.37 13.78 30.83
CA GLY A 20 5.68 13.29 30.40
C GLY A 20 5.68 12.13 29.43
N LEU A 21 4.54 11.45 29.22
CA LEU A 21 4.54 10.18 28.47
C LEU A 21 3.87 10.24 27.10
N ARG A 22 3.38 11.40 26.62
CA ARG A 22 2.67 11.51 25.32
C ARG A 22 3.51 12.01 24.15
N ALA A 23 4.73 12.49 24.36
CA ALA A 23 5.56 13.06 23.28
C ALA A 23 6.56 12.09 22.65
N LEU A 24 6.81 10.92 23.27
CA LEU A 24 7.86 9.97 22.80
C LEU A 24 7.35 8.91 21.80
N LEU A 25 6.08 8.94 21.45
CA LEU A 25 5.40 7.81 20.79
C LEU A 25 5.16 8.00 19.28
N LEU A 26 5.57 9.13 18.70
CA LEU A 26 5.39 9.43 17.26
C LEU A 26 6.58 9.05 16.36
N ALA A 27 7.77 8.80 16.93
CA ALA A 27 8.99 8.50 16.16
C ALA A 27 9.10 7.03 15.69
N VAL A 28 8.35 6.10 16.31
CA VAL A 28 8.44 4.66 15.97
C VAL A 28 7.59 4.27 14.76
N CYS A 29 6.67 5.15 14.31
CA CYS A 29 5.78 4.85 13.17
C CYS A 29 6.45 4.89 11.78
N SER A 30 7.69 5.41 11.66
CA SER A 30 8.33 5.61 10.34
C SER A 30 9.16 4.43 9.84
N VAL A 31 9.56 3.50 10.71
CA VAL A 31 10.50 2.42 10.34
C VAL A 31 9.82 1.23 9.66
N GLY A 32 8.52 1.04 9.87
CA GLY A 32 7.77 -0.04 9.20
C GLY A 32 7.32 0.27 7.76
N ALA A 33 7.53 1.52 7.30
CA ALA A 33 6.90 2.00 6.06
C ALA A 33 7.73 1.79 4.79
N MET A 34 8.94 1.24 4.85
CA MET A 34 9.79 1.17 3.66
C MET A 34 9.63 -0.07 2.80
N ALA A 35 9.40 -1.22 3.37
CA ALA A 35 9.15 -2.43 2.57
C ALA A 35 7.73 -2.46 1.98
N THR A 36 6.79 -1.79 2.65
CA THR A 36 5.43 -1.58 2.16
C THR A 36 5.22 -0.17 1.60
N ALA A 37 6.28 0.61 1.43
CA ALA A 37 6.24 1.89 0.69
C ALA A 37 6.15 1.70 -0.84
N SER A 38 5.65 0.56 -1.32
CA SER A 38 4.84 0.54 -2.52
C SER A 38 3.64 1.44 -2.20
N ALA A 39 3.78 2.73 -2.55
CA ALA A 39 2.68 3.69 -2.62
C ALA A 39 1.51 3.41 -1.64
N GLN A 40 1.71 3.60 -0.35
CA GLN A 40 0.58 4.05 0.45
C GLN A 40 0.27 5.46 -0.07
N GLY A 41 -0.45 5.52 -1.20
CA GLY A 41 -1.25 6.65 -1.52
C GLY A 41 -2.01 7.01 -0.26
N ILE A 42 -2.19 8.28 0.00
CA ILE A 42 -3.04 8.74 1.09
C ILE A 42 -4.33 7.95 0.94
N ASN A 43 -4.60 7.03 1.87
CA ASN A 43 -5.79 6.18 1.80
C ASN A 43 -7.00 7.13 1.83
N PRO A 44 -7.73 7.32 0.73
CA PRO A 44 -8.87 8.24 0.74
C PRO A 44 -9.99 7.79 1.68
N GLY A 45 -9.85 6.61 2.31
CA GLY A 45 -10.83 6.00 3.19
C GLY A 45 -10.78 6.36 4.68
N ASN A 46 -9.77 7.11 5.15
CA ASN A 46 -9.70 7.46 6.57
C ASN A 46 -9.61 8.99 6.72
N PRO A 47 -10.72 9.68 7.04
CA PRO A 47 -10.68 11.12 7.28
C PRO A 47 -9.72 11.43 8.43
N ALA A 48 -8.87 12.43 8.24
CA ALA A 48 -8.14 13.01 9.35
C ALA A 48 -9.17 13.50 10.39
N LYS A 49 -8.89 13.37 11.67
CA LYS A 49 -9.81 13.78 12.76
C LYS A 49 -10.27 15.25 12.69
N ASP A 50 -9.65 16.06 11.81
CA ASP A 50 -9.90 17.48 11.59
C ASP A 50 -10.30 17.76 10.13
N ALA A 51 -10.99 16.83 9.45
CA ALA A 51 -11.46 17.03 8.08
C ALA A 51 -12.48 18.16 8.04
N TYR A 52 -12.28 19.11 7.10
CA TYR A 52 -13.28 20.12 6.81
C TYR A 52 -14.53 19.46 6.21
N LEU A 53 -15.68 19.78 6.79
CA LEU A 53 -16.96 19.30 6.28
C LEU A 53 -17.70 20.43 5.58
N LEU A 54 -18.23 20.14 4.42
CA LEU A 54 -19.17 21.03 3.72
C LEU A 54 -20.50 21.12 4.49
N PRO A 55 -21.35 22.13 4.21
CA PRO A 55 -22.69 22.21 4.77
C PRO A 55 -23.44 20.88 4.62
N GLY A 56 -24.10 20.45 5.71
CA GLY A 56 -24.76 19.14 5.79
C GLY A 56 -23.83 17.99 6.17
N GLY A 57 -22.56 18.25 6.52
CA GLY A 57 -21.62 17.24 6.99
C GLY A 57 -20.97 16.40 5.89
N PHE A 58 -21.03 16.82 4.63
CA PHE A 58 -20.37 16.15 3.53
C PHE A 58 -18.85 16.33 3.58
N GLU A 59 -18.11 15.24 3.39
CA GLU A 59 -16.64 15.20 3.33
C GLU A 59 -16.18 15.34 1.88
N PRO A 60 -15.49 16.43 1.49
CA PRO A 60 -14.86 16.52 0.18
C PRO A 60 -13.60 15.63 0.15
N VAL A 61 -13.43 14.92 -0.96
CA VAL A 61 -12.24 14.08 -1.24
C VAL A 61 -11.59 14.65 -2.48
N VAL A 62 -10.49 15.43 -2.33
CA VAL A 62 -9.83 16.06 -3.47
C VAL A 62 -8.33 15.88 -3.37
N GLN A 63 -7.73 15.34 -4.43
CA GLN A 63 -6.28 15.26 -4.59
C GLN A 63 -5.88 15.60 -6.02
N LEU A 64 -4.92 16.49 -6.16
CA LEU A 64 -4.21 16.71 -7.41
C LEU A 64 -2.91 15.90 -7.41
N ARG A 65 -2.54 15.41 -8.59
CA ARG A 65 -1.29 14.70 -8.82
C ARG A 65 -0.71 15.10 -10.17
N THR A 66 0.55 15.47 -10.20
CA THR A 66 1.34 15.50 -11.43
C THR A 66 2.42 14.46 -11.34
N TYR A 67 2.66 13.71 -12.42
CA TYR A 67 3.55 12.57 -12.40
C TYR A 67 4.32 12.48 -13.73
N TYR A 68 5.64 12.57 -13.64
CA TYR A 68 6.58 12.27 -14.72
C TYR A 68 7.16 10.87 -14.48
N PHE A 69 7.20 10.08 -15.55
CA PHE A 69 7.74 8.73 -15.56
C PHE A 69 8.60 8.56 -16.82
N ASP A 70 9.79 8.02 -16.63
CA ASP A 70 10.71 7.66 -17.69
C ASP A 70 11.39 6.33 -17.35
N GLN A 71 11.45 5.41 -18.31
CA GLN A 71 12.06 4.09 -18.15
C GLN A 71 12.77 3.67 -19.43
N GLU A 72 14.06 3.38 -19.29
CA GLU A 72 14.81 2.57 -20.26
C GLU A 72 14.56 1.09 -19.99
N SER A 73 14.41 0.28 -21.02
CA SER A 73 14.11 -1.15 -20.91
C SER A 73 15.34 -2.01 -21.10
N LEU A 74 15.41 -3.20 -20.46
CA LEU A 74 16.46 -4.22 -20.69
C LEU A 74 16.49 -4.67 -22.16
N THR A 75 15.32 -4.89 -22.75
CA THR A 75 15.19 -5.52 -24.09
C THR A 75 14.06 -4.95 -24.93
N GLY A 76 13.21 -4.09 -24.36
CA GLY A 76 12.03 -3.54 -25.02
C GLY A 76 12.17 -2.06 -25.38
N ALA A 77 11.07 -1.48 -25.89
CA ALA A 77 11.00 -0.05 -26.11
C ALA A 77 11.00 0.72 -24.77
N PRO A 78 11.62 1.89 -24.71
CA PRO A 78 11.54 2.79 -23.56
C PRO A 78 10.09 3.25 -23.36
N SER A 79 9.73 3.68 -22.14
CA SER A 79 8.43 4.25 -21.87
C SER A 79 8.54 5.58 -21.12
N GLU A 80 7.83 6.60 -21.62
CA GLU A 80 7.91 7.95 -21.08
C GLU A 80 6.55 8.64 -21.13
N ALA A 81 6.15 9.29 -20.04
CA ALA A 81 4.99 10.18 -20.03
C ALA A 81 5.05 11.16 -18.86
N TRP A 82 4.39 12.30 -19.06
CA TRP A 82 4.04 13.23 -17.99
C TRP A 82 2.54 13.47 -18.00
N ALA A 83 1.91 13.26 -16.86
CA ALA A 83 0.46 13.40 -16.70
C ALA A 83 0.11 14.32 -15.54
N LEU A 84 -1.06 14.95 -15.64
CA LEU A 84 -1.71 15.74 -14.60
C LEU A 84 -3.12 15.18 -14.36
N GLY A 85 -3.52 15.09 -13.10
CA GLY A 85 -4.84 14.59 -12.75
C GLY A 85 -5.00 14.39 -11.25
N GLY A 86 -5.56 13.24 -10.87
CA GLY A 86 -5.88 12.88 -9.50
C GLY A 86 -7.33 12.49 -9.35
N TRP A 87 -7.97 12.91 -8.27
CA TRP A 87 -9.38 12.59 -8.01
C TRP A 87 -10.11 13.67 -7.25
N ALA A 88 -11.42 13.72 -7.45
CA ALA A 88 -12.32 14.60 -6.73
C ALA A 88 -13.66 13.89 -6.49
N GLY A 89 -14.24 14.11 -5.32
CA GLY A 89 -15.50 13.49 -4.94
C GLY A 89 -16.04 13.96 -3.61
N LEU A 90 -17.11 13.32 -3.19
CA LEU A 90 -17.82 13.62 -1.94
C LEU A 90 -18.23 12.32 -1.26
N ARG A 91 -18.17 12.34 0.07
CA ARG A 91 -18.81 11.35 0.94
C ARG A 91 -19.88 12.03 1.78
N SER A 92 -21.04 11.39 1.91
CA SER A 92 -22.07 11.88 2.82
C SER A 92 -21.65 11.67 4.29
N PRO A 93 -22.25 12.41 5.24
CA PRO A 93 -22.20 11.97 6.63
C PRO A 93 -22.85 10.59 6.78
N TRP A 94 -22.63 9.97 7.94
CA TRP A 94 -23.39 8.80 8.34
C TRP A 94 -24.78 9.24 8.82
N TRP A 95 -25.79 9.16 7.98
CA TRP A 95 -27.15 9.49 8.34
C TRP A 95 -27.69 8.50 9.35
N GLY A 96 -28.09 9.01 10.52
CA GLY A 96 -28.55 8.21 11.65
C GLY A 96 -27.50 7.24 12.20
N ASP A 97 -26.21 7.46 11.93
CA ASP A 97 -25.10 6.54 12.20
C ASP A 97 -25.23 5.17 11.51
N VAL A 98 -26.09 5.07 10.51
CA VAL A 98 -26.45 3.82 9.81
C VAL A 98 -26.04 3.82 8.35
N PHE A 99 -26.25 4.90 7.61
CA PHE A 99 -26.13 4.90 6.15
C PHE A 99 -25.18 5.98 5.62
N GLN A 100 -24.34 5.63 4.66
CA GLN A 100 -23.41 6.53 3.98
C GLN A 100 -23.38 6.23 2.48
N VAL A 101 -23.18 7.25 1.66
CA VAL A 101 -22.85 7.12 0.23
C VAL A 101 -21.61 7.91 -0.13
N GLY A 102 -20.88 7.50 -1.17
CA GLY A 102 -19.73 8.21 -1.67
C GLY A 102 -19.56 8.07 -3.17
N PHE A 103 -19.02 9.14 -3.80
CA PHE A 103 -18.71 9.19 -5.22
C PHE A 103 -17.37 9.89 -5.41
N VAL A 104 -16.43 9.28 -6.15
CA VAL A 104 -15.11 9.85 -6.46
C VAL A 104 -14.80 9.61 -7.95
N GLY A 105 -14.65 10.69 -8.68
CA GLY A 105 -14.16 10.71 -10.05
C GLY A 105 -12.64 10.72 -10.09
N TYR A 106 -12.05 9.96 -11.02
CA TYR A 106 -10.61 9.89 -11.24
C TYR A 106 -10.25 10.38 -12.64
N THR A 107 -9.13 11.06 -12.76
CA THR A 107 -8.65 11.51 -14.06
C THR A 107 -7.13 11.48 -14.17
N SER A 108 -6.62 11.20 -15.38
CA SER A 108 -5.24 11.35 -15.78
C SER A 108 -5.20 11.94 -17.18
N GLN A 109 -4.68 13.16 -17.30
CA GLN A 109 -4.62 13.91 -18.55
C GLN A 109 -3.18 13.97 -19.02
N LYS A 110 -2.94 13.66 -20.29
CA LYS A 110 -1.62 13.72 -20.93
C LYS A 110 -1.12 15.17 -20.99
N LEU A 111 0.03 15.44 -20.37
CA LEU A 111 0.79 16.67 -20.59
C LEU A 111 1.87 16.46 -21.66
N TYR A 112 2.57 15.33 -21.60
CA TYR A 112 3.59 14.91 -22.53
C TYR A 112 3.66 13.38 -22.58
N GLY A 113 4.03 12.83 -23.74
CA GLY A 113 4.23 11.39 -23.94
C GLY A 113 4.37 11.11 -25.43
N PRO A 114 5.56 10.69 -25.89
CA PRO A 114 5.81 10.28 -27.27
C PRO A 114 5.04 9.00 -27.61
N ASP A 115 4.48 8.90 -28.79
CA ASP A 115 3.66 7.76 -29.21
C ASP A 115 4.47 6.45 -29.30
N ASP A 116 5.78 6.54 -29.55
CA ASP A 116 6.72 5.42 -29.60
C ASP A 116 7.25 5.00 -28.21
N LYS A 117 6.87 5.72 -27.13
CA LYS A 117 7.28 5.45 -25.76
C LYS A 117 6.08 5.14 -24.83
N ASP A 118 5.12 4.37 -25.29
CA ASP A 118 3.99 3.93 -24.47
C ASP A 118 4.41 2.93 -23.37
N GLY A 119 3.51 2.65 -22.42
CA GLY A 119 3.71 1.61 -21.39
C GLY A 119 3.97 2.14 -19.97
N THR A 120 3.99 3.45 -19.73
CA THR A 120 4.19 4.06 -18.41
C THR A 120 3.10 3.70 -17.40
N ARG A 121 1.92 3.34 -17.89
CA ARG A 121 0.69 3.12 -17.11
C ARG A 121 0.25 4.34 -16.28
N LEU A 122 0.72 5.54 -16.66
CA LEU A 122 0.14 6.80 -16.21
C LEU A 122 -1.13 7.12 -17.00
N LEU A 123 -1.16 6.68 -18.24
CA LEU A 123 -2.21 6.85 -19.24
C LEU A 123 -2.68 5.45 -19.69
N ARG A 124 -3.75 5.41 -20.48
CA ARG A 124 -4.19 4.19 -21.17
C ARG A 124 -3.23 3.82 -22.29
N PRO A 125 -3.24 2.57 -22.78
CA PRO A 125 -2.51 2.18 -23.98
C PRO A 125 -2.74 3.17 -25.13
N GLY A 126 -1.71 3.50 -25.89
CA GLY A 126 -1.73 4.55 -26.91
C GLY A 126 -1.57 5.95 -26.33
N GLN A 127 -1.05 6.10 -25.12
CA GLN A 127 -0.87 7.41 -24.45
C GLN A 127 -2.19 8.19 -24.27
N GLU A 128 -3.33 7.48 -24.16
CA GLU A 128 -4.65 8.07 -24.03
C GLU A 128 -4.98 8.46 -22.57
N GLN A 129 -5.76 9.49 -22.42
CA GLN A 129 -6.21 9.99 -21.11
C GLN A 129 -7.18 9.01 -20.41
N ILE A 130 -7.27 9.14 -19.08
CA ILE A 130 -8.21 8.41 -18.22
C ILE A 130 -9.21 9.40 -17.65
N THR A 131 -10.51 9.06 -17.68
CA THR A 131 -11.55 9.74 -16.91
C THR A 131 -12.62 8.73 -16.55
N VAL A 132 -12.86 8.51 -15.26
CA VAL A 132 -13.75 7.45 -14.78
C VAL A 132 -14.35 7.77 -13.42
N LEU A 133 -15.59 7.33 -13.18
CA LEU A 133 -16.15 7.25 -11.83
C LEU A 133 -15.55 6.03 -11.13
N GLY A 134 -14.45 6.27 -10.40
CA GLY A 134 -13.65 5.21 -9.77
C GLY A 134 -14.27 4.65 -8.50
N GLU A 135 -14.90 5.51 -7.66
CA GLU A 135 -15.67 5.09 -6.50
C GLU A 135 -17.12 5.54 -6.63
N ALA A 136 -18.04 4.66 -6.28
CA ALA A 136 -19.48 4.91 -6.17
C ALA A 136 -20.05 3.83 -5.25
N PHE A 137 -20.29 4.14 -4.00
CA PHE A 137 -20.67 3.12 -3.02
C PHE A 137 -21.81 3.57 -2.11
N GLY A 138 -22.56 2.59 -1.63
CA GLY A 138 -23.39 2.70 -0.46
C GLY A 138 -22.85 1.85 0.67
N ALA A 139 -22.89 2.36 1.89
CA ALA A 139 -22.45 1.63 3.08
C ALA A 139 -23.54 1.66 4.15
N VAL A 140 -23.68 0.54 4.86
CA VAL A 140 -24.63 0.40 5.99
C VAL A 140 -23.88 -0.12 7.21
N ARG A 141 -24.11 0.52 8.34
CA ARG A 141 -23.54 0.12 9.63
C ARG A 141 -24.61 -0.59 10.48
N ILE A 142 -24.34 -1.83 10.86
CA ILE A 142 -25.25 -2.67 11.66
C ILE A 142 -24.42 -3.39 12.71
N LEU A 143 -24.79 -3.25 14.00
CA LEU A 143 -24.14 -3.94 15.13
C LEU A 143 -22.60 -3.78 15.16
N GLY A 144 -22.11 -2.59 14.82
CA GLY A 144 -20.68 -2.31 14.76
C GLY A 144 -19.95 -2.86 13.51
N GLN A 145 -20.68 -3.50 12.60
CA GLN A 145 -20.17 -3.96 11.30
C GLN A 145 -20.53 -2.95 10.22
N THR A 146 -19.66 -2.81 9.21
CA THR A 146 -19.94 -2.01 8.02
C THR A 146 -20.02 -2.91 6.79
N LEU A 147 -21.16 -2.89 6.12
CA LEU A 147 -21.38 -3.49 4.81
C LEU A 147 -21.24 -2.39 3.76
N THR A 148 -20.41 -2.58 2.74
CA THR A 148 -20.22 -1.63 1.65
C THR A 148 -20.44 -2.33 0.31
N GLY A 149 -21.19 -1.71 -0.58
CA GLY A 149 -21.51 -2.27 -1.90
C GLY A 149 -21.13 -1.35 -3.04
N TYR A 150 -20.75 -1.95 -4.18
CA TYR A 150 -20.40 -1.38 -5.46
C TYR A 150 -18.96 -0.87 -5.53
N ARG A 151 -18.65 0.23 -6.22
CA ARG A 151 -17.28 0.68 -6.52
C ARG A 151 -16.60 1.29 -5.32
N GLN A 152 -15.54 0.65 -4.86
CA GLN A 152 -14.84 1.01 -3.64
C GLN A 152 -13.35 0.63 -3.69
N LEU A 153 -12.59 1.16 -2.77
CA LEU A 153 -11.22 0.71 -2.50
C LEU A 153 -11.28 -0.57 -1.65
N VAL A 154 -10.52 -1.58 -2.05
CA VAL A 154 -10.25 -2.78 -1.23
C VAL A 154 -8.75 -2.86 -1.01
N ASN A 155 -8.31 -2.98 0.23
CA ASN A 155 -6.88 -3.02 0.57
C ASN A 155 -6.56 -4.29 1.38
N ARG A 156 -6.20 -5.35 0.66
CA ARG A 156 -5.76 -6.65 1.19
C ARG A 156 -4.37 -7.00 0.61
N PRO A 157 -3.66 -7.99 1.12
CA PRO A 157 -2.27 -8.26 0.73
C PRO A 157 -2.03 -8.36 -0.78
N PHE A 158 -2.81 -9.13 -1.52
CA PHE A 158 -2.70 -9.28 -2.97
C PHE A 158 -3.85 -8.61 -3.75
N ILE A 159 -4.81 -7.99 -3.05
CA ILE A 159 -5.92 -7.23 -3.63
C ILE A 159 -5.86 -5.83 -3.03
N ASN A 160 -5.29 -4.88 -3.75
CA ASN A 160 -5.05 -3.55 -3.19
C ASN A 160 -5.10 -2.45 -4.26
N PRO A 161 -5.19 -1.18 -3.86
CA PRO A 161 -5.33 -0.07 -4.79
C PRO A 161 -4.15 0.12 -5.74
N ARG A 162 -2.97 -0.45 -5.44
CA ARG A 162 -1.74 -0.29 -6.24
C ARG A 162 -1.53 1.16 -6.70
N ASP A 163 -1.66 2.11 -5.77
CA ASP A 163 -1.62 3.55 -6.05
C ASP A 163 -0.19 4.04 -6.29
N ASN A 164 0.46 3.53 -7.33
CA ASN A 164 1.82 3.84 -7.71
C ASN A 164 1.92 4.46 -9.13
N ARG A 165 0.80 4.99 -9.64
CA ARG A 165 0.64 5.74 -10.89
C ARG A 165 -0.30 6.92 -10.65
N MET A 166 -1.01 7.38 -11.70
CA MET A 166 -1.87 8.55 -11.63
C MET A 166 -3.14 8.33 -10.80
N VAL A 167 -3.78 7.19 -10.96
CA VAL A 167 -5.04 6.83 -10.27
C VAL A 167 -4.94 5.43 -9.68
N PRO A 168 -5.58 5.16 -8.54
CA PRO A 168 -5.58 3.84 -7.93
C PRO A 168 -6.43 2.83 -8.70
N GLN A 169 -6.18 1.55 -8.46
CA GLN A 169 -7.13 0.48 -8.78
C GLN A 169 -8.33 0.57 -7.85
N THR A 170 -9.51 0.27 -8.38
CA THR A 170 -10.77 0.20 -7.62
C THR A 170 -11.57 -1.03 -8.01
N PHE A 171 -12.52 -1.41 -7.17
CA PHE A 171 -13.17 -2.71 -7.25
C PHE A 171 -14.67 -2.58 -7.16
N GLU A 172 -15.42 -3.29 -8.01
CA GLU A 172 -16.85 -3.55 -7.81
C GLU A 172 -16.97 -4.73 -6.85
N ALA A 173 -17.39 -4.46 -5.61
CA ALA A 173 -17.30 -5.41 -4.52
C ALA A 173 -18.47 -5.25 -3.52
N TYR A 174 -18.72 -6.32 -2.79
CA TYR A 174 -19.57 -6.35 -1.60
C TYR A 174 -18.70 -6.79 -0.42
N THR A 175 -18.50 -5.90 0.54
CA THR A 175 -17.54 -6.11 1.63
C THR A 175 -18.19 -5.94 2.99
N LEU A 176 -17.76 -6.77 3.93
CA LEU A 176 -18.05 -6.66 5.35
C LEU A 176 -16.76 -6.32 6.08
N THR A 177 -16.78 -5.30 6.92
CA THR A 177 -15.67 -4.96 7.82
C THR A 177 -16.16 -4.81 9.25
N GLY A 178 -15.32 -5.20 10.19
CA GLY A 178 -15.64 -5.06 11.60
C GLY A 178 -14.42 -5.23 12.49
N SER A 179 -14.61 -5.00 13.78
CA SER A 179 -13.59 -5.23 14.80
C SER A 179 -14.20 -5.74 16.09
N ALA A 180 -13.43 -6.53 16.83
CA ALA A 180 -13.76 -6.98 18.16
C ALA A 180 -12.49 -6.98 19.01
N LYS A 181 -12.41 -6.10 20.02
CA LYS A 181 -11.21 -5.85 20.83
C LYS A 181 -10.00 -5.53 19.93
N ASP A 182 -8.95 -6.34 20.02
CA ASP A 182 -7.69 -6.18 19.28
C ASP A 182 -7.68 -6.91 17.93
N ILE A 183 -8.84 -7.43 17.49
CA ILE A 183 -8.99 -8.12 16.20
C ILE A 183 -9.84 -7.27 15.26
N SER A 184 -9.28 -6.91 14.11
CA SER A 184 -10.02 -6.38 12.97
C SER A 184 -10.21 -7.49 11.92
N TYR A 185 -11.37 -7.54 11.27
CA TYR A 185 -11.69 -8.55 10.28
C TYR A 185 -12.46 -7.96 9.10
N THR A 186 -12.36 -8.63 7.98
CA THR A 186 -13.05 -8.26 6.76
C THR A 186 -13.30 -9.50 5.91
N GLY A 187 -14.30 -9.42 5.08
CA GLY A 187 -14.58 -10.44 4.07
C GLY A 187 -15.44 -9.86 2.97
N GLY A 188 -15.53 -10.54 1.85
CA GLY A 188 -16.37 -10.07 0.77
C GLY A 188 -16.23 -10.83 -0.52
N TYR A 189 -16.97 -10.37 -1.52
CA TYR A 189 -16.93 -10.85 -2.89
C TYR A 189 -16.67 -9.68 -3.84
N ILE A 190 -15.61 -9.79 -4.64
CA ILE A 190 -15.18 -8.81 -5.63
C ILE A 190 -15.51 -9.36 -7.00
N THR A 191 -16.36 -8.68 -7.75
CA THR A 191 -16.77 -9.10 -9.09
C THR A 191 -15.82 -8.61 -10.15
N LYS A 192 -15.49 -7.31 -10.14
CA LYS A 192 -14.69 -6.64 -11.15
C LYS A 192 -13.68 -5.69 -10.52
N MET A 193 -12.65 -5.35 -11.29
CA MET A 193 -11.71 -4.29 -10.94
C MET A 193 -11.43 -3.38 -12.13
N LYS A 194 -11.06 -2.16 -11.82
CA LYS A 194 -10.48 -1.19 -12.75
C LYS A 194 -8.98 -1.13 -12.51
N LEU A 195 -8.20 -1.39 -13.54
CA LEU A 195 -6.74 -1.23 -13.48
C LEU A 195 -6.35 0.27 -13.38
N ARG A 196 -5.15 0.54 -12.89
CA ARG A 196 -4.62 1.91 -12.75
C ARG A 196 -4.43 2.65 -14.09
N GLU A 197 -4.33 1.90 -15.21
CA GLU A 197 -4.20 2.40 -16.58
C GLU A 197 -5.50 2.22 -17.40
N SER A 198 -6.65 2.08 -16.74
CA SER A 198 -7.95 1.83 -17.41
C SER A 198 -9.05 2.72 -16.85
N ASP A 199 -10.04 2.99 -17.68
CA ASP A 199 -11.33 3.61 -17.33
C ASP A 199 -12.47 2.60 -17.24
N SER A 200 -12.17 1.32 -17.46
CA SER A 200 -13.17 0.26 -17.53
C SER A 200 -13.00 -0.76 -16.40
N PHE A 201 -14.12 -1.31 -15.92
CA PHE A 201 -14.17 -2.39 -14.95
C PHE A 201 -14.30 -3.73 -15.67
N VAL A 202 -13.35 -4.62 -15.44
CA VAL A 202 -13.31 -5.98 -15.99
C VAL A 202 -13.40 -7.03 -14.90
N TRP A 203 -13.91 -8.21 -15.21
CA TRP A 203 -14.04 -9.31 -14.26
C TRP A 203 -12.68 -9.69 -13.69
N MET A 204 -12.65 -10.09 -12.41
CA MET A 204 -11.42 -10.48 -11.71
C MET A 204 -10.70 -11.62 -12.43
N SER A 205 -11.44 -12.63 -12.89
CA SER A 205 -10.88 -13.75 -13.66
C SER A 205 -10.18 -13.30 -14.95
N ASN A 206 -10.76 -12.33 -15.68
CA ASN A 206 -10.15 -11.82 -16.92
C ASN A 206 -8.83 -11.05 -16.60
N THR A 207 -8.81 -10.30 -15.50
CA THR A 207 -7.58 -9.62 -15.05
C THR A 207 -6.48 -10.62 -14.69
N ALA A 208 -6.83 -11.79 -14.19
CA ALA A 208 -5.88 -12.86 -13.90
C ALA A 208 -5.39 -13.63 -15.13
N GLY A 209 -6.00 -13.41 -16.32
CA GLY A 209 -5.64 -14.08 -17.57
C GLY A 209 -6.63 -15.16 -18.02
N GLY A 210 -7.71 -15.41 -17.26
CA GLY A 210 -8.80 -16.28 -17.67
C GLY A 210 -9.64 -15.60 -18.76
N THR A 211 -9.67 -16.15 -19.97
CA THR A 211 -10.37 -15.53 -21.10
C THR A 211 -11.87 -15.87 -21.11
N GLY A 212 -12.70 -14.81 -21.22
CA GLY A 212 -14.14 -14.94 -21.43
C GLY A 212 -14.96 -15.38 -20.21
N SER A 213 -14.33 -15.58 -19.06
CA SER A 213 -15.04 -15.96 -17.84
C SER A 213 -15.48 -14.75 -17.02
N GLN A 214 -16.60 -14.91 -16.31
CA GLN A 214 -17.18 -13.88 -15.46
C GLN A 214 -17.15 -14.34 -14.00
N ARG A 215 -15.91 -14.53 -13.47
CA ARG A 215 -15.68 -14.97 -12.10
C ARG A 215 -15.07 -13.89 -11.26
N GLY A 216 -15.45 -13.85 -9.99
CA GLY A 216 -14.93 -12.93 -8.99
C GLY A 216 -13.94 -13.59 -8.05
N VAL A 217 -13.59 -12.86 -7.00
CA VAL A 217 -12.74 -13.33 -5.89
C VAL A 217 -13.53 -13.23 -4.60
N ILE A 218 -13.62 -14.34 -3.86
CA ILE A 218 -14.08 -14.36 -2.47
C ILE A 218 -12.87 -14.15 -1.60
N TYR A 219 -12.97 -13.29 -0.57
CA TYR A 219 -11.88 -13.14 0.37
C TYR A 219 -12.37 -13.05 1.80
N ALA A 220 -11.51 -13.47 2.73
CA ALA A 220 -11.71 -13.29 4.16
C ALA A 220 -10.36 -13.06 4.83
N GLY A 221 -10.30 -12.18 5.81
CA GLY A 221 -9.06 -11.92 6.52
C GLY A 221 -9.29 -11.28 7.88
N ALA A 222 -8.29 -11.48 8.75
CA ALA A 222 -8.26 -10.89 10.09
C ALA A 222 -6.85 -10.41 10.44
N THR A 223 -6.78 -9.40 11.29
CA THR A 223 -5.54 -8.92 11.90
C THR A 223 -5.76 -8.87 13.41
N TRP A 224 -4.86 -9.51 14.14
CA TRP A 224 -4.77 -9.42 15.59
C TRP A 224 -3.62 -8.52 15.98
N ASP A 225 -3.93 -7.37 16.58
CA ASP A 225 -2.97 -6.39 17.10
C ASP A 225 -2.64 -6.72 18.56
N PHE A 226 -1.71 -7.66 18.81
CA PHE A 226 -1.39 -8.15 20.16
C PHE A 226 -0.51 -7.18 20.95
N ALA A 227 0.13 -6.23 20.29
CA ALA A 227 0.97 -5.21 20.89
C ALA A 227 0.98 -3.94 20.03
N LYS A 228 1.44 -2.83 20.60
CA LYS A 228 1.69 -1.62 19.80
C LYS A 228 2.73 -1.90 18.71
N ASN A 229 2.34 -1.77 17.44
CA ASN A 229 3.14 -2.12 16.25
C ASN A 229 3.47 -3.62 16.11
N GLY A 230 2.83 -4.48 16.90
CA GLY A 230 2.95 -5.93 16.79
C GLY A 230 1.61 -6.54 16.37
N TYR A 231 1.63 -7.36 15.33
CA TYR A 231 0.42 -7.97 14.79
C TYR A 231 0.68 -9.36 14.18
N VAL A 232 -0.40 -10.11 14.04
CA VAL A 232 -0.50 -11.26 13.14
C VAL A 232 -1.69 -11.01 12.22
N LYS A 233 -1.48 -11.12 10.92
CA LYS A 233 -2.48 -10.97 9.87
C LYS A 233 -2.61 -12.29 9.10
N MET A 234 -3.85 -12.69 8.84
CA MET A 234 -4.19 -13.83 7.98
C MET A 234 -5.21 -13.38 6.94
N ASP A 235 -5.07 -13.88 5.72
CA ASP A 235 -5.94 -13.54 4.60
C ASP A 235 -6.08 -14.75 3.67
N ASP A 236 -7.28 -15.04 3.21
CA ASP A 236 -7.53 -16.03 2.17
C ASP A 236 -8.26 -15.36 1.00
N GLN A 237 -7.79 -15.61 -0.22
CA GLN A 237 -8.27 -14.99 -1.45
C GLN A 237 -8.51 -16.07 -2.49
N TYR A 238 -9.77 -16.48 -2.62
CA TYR A 238 -10.21 -17.52 -3.52
C TYR A 238 -10.75 -16.92 -4.84
N GLY A 239 -9.89 -16.87 -5.86
CA GLY A 239 -10.29 -16.54 -7.23
C GLY A 239 -11.02 -17.72 -7.85
N VAL A 240 -12.35 -17.60 -8.02
CA VAL A 240 -13.21 -18.69 -8.49
C VAL A 240 -12.72 -19.18 -9.85
N ASP A 241 -12.47 -20.48 -9.98
CA ASP A 241 -11.97 -21.18 -11.17
C ASP A 241 -10.59 -20.70 -11.67
N VAL A 242 -9.83 -19.96 -10.88
CA VAL A 242 -8.52 -19.42 -11.25
C VAL A 242 -7.43 -19.89 -10.30
N PHE A 243 -7.29 -19.28 -9.14
CA PHE A 243 -6.34 -19.70 -8.10
C PHE A 243 -6.72 -19.16 -6.72
N ASN A 244 -6.24 -19.85 -5.69
CA ASN A 244 -6.33 -19.40 -4.31
C ASN A 244 -4.96 -18.93 -3.80
N THR A 245 -4.98 -17.88 -2.97
CA THR A 245 -3.83 -17.41 -2.20
C THR A 245 -4.22 -17.33 -0.74
N PHE A 246 -3.58 -18.15 0.10
CA PHE A 246 -3.59 -17.95 1.55
C PHE A 246 -2.37 -17.10 1.93
N TYR A 247 -2.52 -16.16 2.84
CA TYR A 247 -1.45 -15.27 3.29
C TYR A 247 -1.42 -15.17 4.80
N VAL A 248 -0.24 -15.30 5.37
CA VAL A 248 0.02 -14.99 6.77
C VAL A 248 1.24 -14.08 6.89
N ASP A 249 1.14 -13.07 7.73
CA ASP A 249 2.20 -12.11 8.01
C ASP A 249 2.16 -11.73 9.49
N GLY A 250 3.32 -11.68 10.13
CA GLY A 250 3.46 -11.29 11.52
C GLY A 250 4.60 -10.33 11.72
N LYS A 251 4.43 -9.40 12.66
CA LYS A 251 5.45 -8.44 13.06
C LYS A 251 5.55 -8.38 14.58
N TYR A 252 6.76 -8.57 15.09
CA TYR A 252 7.08 -8.51 16.51
C TYR A 252 8.01 -7.32 16.81
N PRO A 253 7.54 -6.29 17.53
CA PRO A 253 8.35 -5.14 17.92
C PRO A 253 9.11 -5.41 19.21
N ILE A 254 10.38 -5.00 19.26
CA ILE A 254 11.27 -5.10 20.40
C ILE A 254 11.79 -3.69 20.72
N ALA A 255 11.41 -3.14 21.87
CA ALA A 255 11.99 -1.90 22.37
C ALA A 255 13.33 -2.21 23.06
N ILE A 256 14.42 -1.67 22.54
CA ILE A 256 15.76 -1.84 23.12
C ILE A 256 16.02 -0.73 24.15
N ASN A 257 15.73 0.51 23.78
CA ASN A 257 15.75 1.69 24.66
C ASN A 257 14.88 2.80 24.05
N ASP A 258 14.86 4.00 24.68
CA ASP A 258 14.01 5.12 24.27
C ASP A 258 14.23 5.61 22.81
N LYS A 259 15.41 5.36 22.25
CA LYS A 259 15.77 5.80 20.89
C LYS A 259 15.94 4.65 19.90
N THR A 260 15.99 3.40 20.39
CA THR A 260 16.35 2.24 19.58
C THR A 260 15.25 1.18 19.67
N SER A 261 14.79 0.72 18.53
CA SER A 261 13.84 -0.39 18.43
C SER A 261 14.24 -1.33 17.30
N LEU A 262 13.96 -2.62 17.49
CA LEU A 262 14.07 -3.66 16.49
C LEU A 262 12.66 -4.19 16.19
N ALA A 263 12.34 -4.44 14.94
CA ALA A 263 11.14 -5.17 14.54
C ALA A 263 11.54 -6.38 13.71
N LEU A 264 11.00 -7.54 14.07
CA LEU A 264 11.14 -8.77 13.32
C LEU A 264 9.84 -9.05 12.59
N GLY A 265 9.92 -9.44 11.32
CA GLY A 265 8.76 -9.77 10.50
C GLY A 265 8.97 -11.11 9.79
N ALA A 266 7.86 -11.83 9.60
CA ALA A 266 7.82 -13.06 8.81
C ALA A 266 6.51 -13.15 8.05
N GLN A 267 6.58 -13.61 6.80
CA GLN A 267 5.40 -13.84 5.96
C GLN A 267 5.52 -15.17 5.22
N TYR A 268 4.34 -15.75 4.91
CA TYR A 268 4.23 -16.96 4.09
C TYR A 268 2.92 -16.94 3.30
N TYR A 269 2.96 -17.33 2.03
CA TYR A 269 1.79 -17.33 1.16
C TYR A 269 1.87 -18.44 0.11
N PRO A 270 1.20 -19.58 0.33
CA PRO A 270 1.00 -20.59 -0.69
C PRO A 270 -0.05 -20.11 -1.72
N GLN A 271 0.18 -20.47 -2.97
CA GLN A 271 -0.75 -20.25 -4.09
C GLN A 271 -0.94 -21.53 -4.89
N ARG A 272 -2.18 -21.80 -5.32
CA ARG A 272 -2.50 -22.94 -6.17
C ARG A 272 -3.69 -22.64 -7.05
N SER A 273 -3.69 -23.21 -8.25
CA SER A 273 -4.87 -23.22 -9.12
C SER A 273 -6.05 -23.92 -8.46
N VAL A 274 -7.28 -23.50 -8.81
CA VAL A 274 -8.54 -24.06 -8.28
C VAL A 274 -9.61 -24.09 -9.36
N GLY A 275 -10.60 -24.98 -9.18
CA GLY A 275 -11.74 -25.11 -10.08
C GLY A 275 -11.32 -25.49 -11.50
N ASP A 276 -11.77 -24.73 -12.49
CA ASP A 276 -11.46 -24.95 -13.90
C ASP A 276 -10.02 -24.57 -14.31
N GLU A 277 -9.19 -24.07 -13.35
CA GLU A 277 -7.77 -23.74 -13.55
C GLU A 277 -7.51 -22.86 -14.79
N GLN A 278 -8.27 -21.79 -14.96
CA GLN A 278 -8.33 -20.98 -16.19
C GLN A 278 -7.01 -20.35 -16.64
N ILE A 279 -6.02 -20.31 -15.77
CA ILE A 279 -4.64 -19.85 -16.08
C ILE A 279 -3.62 -21.00 -16.10
N GLY A 280 -4.11 -22.25 -16.09
CA GLY A 280 -3.33 -23.48 -16.03
C GLY A 280 -3.12 -23.99 -14.60
N SER A 281 -2.79 -25.27 -14.49
CA SER A 281 -2.51 -25.91 -13.21
C SER A 281 -1.16 -25.47 -12.67
N PHE A 282 -1.13 -25.02 -11.42
CA PHE A 282 0.11 -24.69 -10.72
C PHE A 282 -0.04 -24.79 -9.20
N SER A 283 1.09 -24.94 -8.53
CA SER A 283 1.23 -24.82 -7.08
C SER A 283 2.59 -24.21 -6.78
N THR A 284 2.59 -23.16 -5.98
CA THR A 284 3.80 -22.45 -5.57
C THR A 284 3.62 -21.86 -4.18
N TRP A 285 4.65 -21.25 -3.66
CA TRP A 285 4.61 -20.52 -2.40
C TRP A 285 5.65 -19.39 -2.39
N GLY A 286 5.43 -18.40 -1.56
CA GLY A 286 6.43 -17.39 -1.24
C GLY A 286 6.57 -17.25 0.26
N MET A 287 7.78 -16.92 0.71
CA MET A 287 8.06 -16.56 2.09
C MET A 287 8.96 -15.34 2.17
N GLY A 288 8.93 -14.67 3.31
CA GLY A 288 9.80 -13.54 3.58
C GLY A 288 10.13 -13.40 5.06
N LEU A 289 11.36 -12.96 5.32
CA LEU A 289 11.85 -12.56 6.65
C LEU A 289 12.34 -11.12 6.61
N GLN A 290 12.12 -10.39 7.68
CA GLN A 290 12.54 -9.00 7.83
C GLN A 290 13.13 -8.76 9.22
N ALA A 291 14.21 -8.00 9.29
CA ALA A 291 14.70 -7.36 10.51
C ALA A 291 14.86 -5.85 10.26
N ALA A 292 14.22 -5.02 11.05
CA ALA A 292 14.24 -3.58 10.91
C ALA A 292 14.70 -2.92 12.21
N LEU A 293 15.89 -2.31 12.20
CA LEU A 293 16.48 -1.57 13.31
C LEU A 293 16.24 -0.07 13.09
N ALA A 294 15.69 0.61 14.10
CA ALA A 294 15.58 2.06 14.14
C ALA A 294 16.41 2.64 15.27
N HIS A 295 17.13 3.72 15.00
CA HIS A 295 17.85 4.51 16.00
C HIS A 295 17.71 6.00 15.70
N GLY A 296 16.93 6.71 16.53
CA GLY A 296 16.62 8.13 16.29
C GLY A 296 16.03 8.35 14.88
N PRO A 297 16.65 9.22 14.05
CA PRO A 297 16.15 9.51 12.71
C PRO A 297 16.54 8.48 11.64
N VAL A 298 17.36 7.47 11.97
CA VAL A 298 17.91 6.50 11.02
C VAL A 298 17.26 5.13 11.19
N GLY A 299 16.94 4.48 10.08
CA GLY A 299 16.50 3.08 10.03
C GLY A 299 17.38 2.25 9.11
N VAL A 300 17.61 0.99 9.46
CA VAL A 300 18.27 -0.02 8.63
C VAL A 300 17.41 -1.27 8.58
N GLN A 301 17.22 -1.86 7.41
CA GLN A 301 16.40 -3.04 7.19
C GLN A 301 17.18 -4.12 6.46
N LEU A 302 16.99 -5.36 6.89
CA LEU A 302 17.47 -6.55 6.21
C LEU A 302 16.28 -7.41 5.81
N TYR A 303 16.35 -7.99 4.62
CA TYR A 303 15.29 -8.80 4.05
C TYR A 303 15.83 -10.09 3.46
N TYR A 304 15.02 -11.13 3.54
CA TYR A 304 15.19 -12.36 2.78
C TYR A 304 13.83 -12.80 2.27
N THR A 305 13.77 -13.20 0.99
CA THR A 305 12.56 -13.80 0.39
C THR A 305 12.92 -15.02 -0.42
N GLN A 306 11.97 -15.96 -0.52
CA GLN A 306 12.12 -17.13 -1.37
C GLN A 306 10.79 -17.48 -2.01
N THR A 307 10.84 -17.87 -3.27
CA THR A 307 9.71 -18.38 -4.06
C THR A 307 9.91 -19.86 -4.32
N GLY A 308 8.85 -20.65 -4.24
CA GLY A 308 8.87 -22.08 -4.58
C GLY A 308 9.16 -22.30 -6.08
N GLU A 309 9.66 -23.50 -6.42
CA GLU A 309 10.07 -23.84 -7.80
C GLU A 309 8.88 -24.11 -8.73
N GLY A 310 7.68 -24.36 -8.18
CA GLY A 310 6.53 -24.83 -8.97
C GLY A 310 5.95 -23.80 -9.94
N PHE A 311 6.01 -22.52 -9.63
CA PHE A 311 5.54 -21.41 -10.47
C PHE A 311 5.97 -20.06 -9.90
N ASP A 312 5.93 -19.00 -10.72
CA ASP A 312 6.05 -17.62 -10.23
C ASP A 312 4.85 -17.29 -9.35
N THR A 313 5.05 -16.58 -8.25
CA THR A 313 3.90 -16.16 -7.45
C THR A 313 3.09 -15.07 -8.14
N GLN A 314 1.75 -15.23 -8.12
CA GLN A 314 0.80 -14.41 -8.89
C GLN A 314 0.27 -13.23 -8.07
N ASN A 315 0.13 -12.05 -8.72
CA ASN A 315 -0.43 -10.84 -8.10
C ASN A 315 -1.24 -9.97 -9.08
N PRO A 316 -2.20 -10.53 -9.83
CA PRO A 316 -2.93 -9.79 -10.86
C PRO A 316 -3.83 -8.68 -10.29
N PHE A 317 -4.20 -8.74 -9.00
CA PHE A 317 -5.21 -7.89 -8.40
C PHE A 317 -4.64 -6.72 -7.57
N GLY A 318 -3.31 -6.55 -7.55
CA GLY A 318 -2.68 -5.48 -6.77
C GLY A 318 -1.17 -5.50 -6.81
N ASP A 319 -0.53 -4.78 -5.90
CA ASP A 319 0.89 -4.94 -5.65
C ASP A 319 1.15 -6.26 -4.94
N HIS A 320 2.32 -6.84 -5.20
CA HIS A 320 2.76 -8.07 -4.57
C HIS A 320 3.04 -7.83 -3.08
N ALA A 321 2.50 -8.69 -2.21
CA ALA A 321 2.66 -8.55 -0.76
C ALA A 321 3.97 -9.17 -0.24
N SER A 322 5.06 -9.09 -1.02
CA SER A 322 6.39 -9.52 -0.61
C SER A 322 7.19 -8.39 0.02
N TYR A 323 8.07 -8.71 0.97
CA TYR A 323 9.01 -7.74 1.55
C TYR A 323 10.00 -7.16 0.52
N LEU A 324 10.35 -7.92 -0.52
CA LEU A 324 11.16 -7.46 -1.64
C LEU A 324 10.31 -7.24 -2.90
N ASN A 325 9.29 -6.39 -2.79
CA ASN A 325 8.56 -5.84 -3.93
C ASN A 325 9.10 -4.44 -4.25
N LEU A 326 10.09 -4.35 -5.14
CA LEU A 326 10.81 -3.12 -5.46
C LEU A 326 10.09 -2.30 -6.54
N MET A 327 10.77 -1.35 -7.12
CA MET A 327 10.17 -0.42 -8.09
C MET A 327 9.86 -1.08 -9.43
N GLN A 328 10.73 -2.00 -9.85
CA GLN A 328 10.67 -2.65 -11.17
C GLN A 328 10.32 -4.13 -11.05
N VAL A 329 10.89 -4.86 -10.08
CA VAL A 329 10.65 -6.28 -9.88
C VAL A 329 10.23 -6.64 -8.47
N ALA A 330 9.51 -7.75 -8.32
CA ALA A 330 8.98 -8.22 -7.04
C ALA A 330 9.76 -9.41 -6.46
N PHE A 331 10.86 -9.84 -7.09
CA PHE A 331 11.67 -11.01 -6.71
C PHE A 331 10.79 -12.23 -6.39
N ASN A 332 9.92 -12.58 -7.33
CA ASN A 332 8.87 -13.57 -7.17
C ASN A 332 8.86 -14.66 -8.26
N THR A 333 9.97 -14.79 -8.99
CA THR A 333 10.16 -15.83 -10.02
C THR A 333 10.31 -17.21 -9.35
N ALA A 334 9.88 -18.27 -10.00
CA ALA A 334 10.04 -19.64 -9.50
C ALA A 334 11.51 -19.94 -9.12
N GLY A 335 11.71 -20.56 -7.96
CA GLY A 335 13.01 -20.88 -7.39
C GLY A 335 13.78 -19.72 -6.79
N GLU A 336 13.38 -18.47 -7.07
CA GLU A 336 14.15 -17.26 -6.70
C GLU A 336 14.33 -17.12 -5.20
N LYS A 337 15.58 -16.96 -4.79
CA LYS A 337 16.01 -16.59 -3.45
C LYS A 337 16.61 -15.20 -3.50
N ALA A 338 16.04 -14.28 -2.74
CA ALA A 338 16.51 -12.89 -2.75
C ALA A 338 16.83 -12.40 -1.35
N TRP A 339 17.87 -11.60 -1.23
CA TRP A 339 18.17 -10.84 -0.03
C TRP A 339 18.20 -9.34 -0.36
N GLY A 340 17.96 -8.51 0.65
CA GLY A 340 18.01 -7.08 0.47
C GLY A 340 18.47 -6.36 1.72
N ILE A 341 19.06 -5.19 1.51
CA ILE A 341 19.44 -4.25 2.56
C ILE A 341 18.92 -2.86 2.21
N GLY A 342 18.23 -2.23 3.15
CA GLY A 342 17.70 -0.89 3.01
C GLY A 342 18.11 0.03 4.13
N GLY A 343 18.02 1.33 3.87
CA GLY A 343 18.24 2.36 4.87
C GLY A 343 17.36 3.58 4.61
N ASN A 344 17.01 4.29 5.68
CA ASN A 344 16.28 5.55 5.62
C ASN A 344 16.71 6.56 6.64
N VAL A 345 16.52 7.84 6.33
CA VAL A 345 16.82 8.97 7.21
C VAL A 345 15.64 9.95 7.19
N ASP A 346 15.20 10.39 8.37
CA ASP A 346 14.33 11.57 8.56
C ASP A 346 15.21 12.78 8.93
N PHE A 347 15.20 13.81 8.09
CA PHE A 347 16.07 14.99 8.28
C PHE A 347 15.49 16.02 9.25
N ARG A 348 14.41 15.72 9.96
CA ARG A 348 13.79 16.64 10.91
C ARG A 348 14.76 17.12 11.98
N ASP A 349 15.49 16.18 12.58
CA ASP A 349 16.47 16.48 13.62
C ASP A 349 17.76 17.11 13.06
N LEU A 350 17.93 17.09 11.74
CA LEU A 350 19.01 17.76 11.00
C LEU A 350 18.61 19.14 10.46
N GLY A 351 17.46 19.68 10.90
CA GLY A 351 17.01 21.03 10.58
C GLY A 351 16.17 21.14 9.28
N VAL A 352 15.83 20.01 8.65
CA VAL A 352 14.99 20.01 7.44
C VAL A 352 13.73 19.15 7.67
N PRO A 353 12.76 19.64 8.46
CA PRO A 353 11.53 18.89 8.73
C PRO A 353 10.74 18.65 7.44
N GLY A 354 10.20 17.44 7.31
CA GLY A 354 9.45 17.01 6.12
C GLY A 354 10.30 16.37 5.02
N LEU A 355 11.63 16.51 5.06
CA LEU A 355 12.52 15.79 4.15
C LEU A 355 12.83 14.39 4.70
N THR A 356 12.67 13.37 3.84
CA THR A 356 13.11 11.99 4.11
C THR A 356 13.84 11.44 2.89
N ALA A 357 14.84 10.59 3.12
CA ALA A 357 15.53 9.87 2.06
C ALA A 357 15.65 8.39 2.39
N ALA A 358 15.73 7.56 1.34
CA ALA A 358 15.81 6.13 1.46
C ALA A 358 16.54 5.47 0.30
N ALA A 359 17.19 4.35 0.58
CA ALA A 359 17.75 3.47 -0.43
C ALA A 359 17.48 2.01 -0.06
N LEU A 360 17.31 1.17 -1.09
CA LEU A 360 17.15 -0.28 -0.95
C LEU A 360 17.88 -0.97 -2.11
N TYR A 361 18.71 -1.94 -1.77
CA TYR A 361 19.32 -2.88 -2.70
C TYR A 361 18.76 -4.27 -2.46
N ALA A 362 18.48 -4.99 -3.54
CA ALA A 362 18.10 -6.41 -3.48
C ALA A 362 18.76 -7.20 -4.61
N ASP A 363 19.14 -8.44 -4.31
CA ASP A 363 19.81 -9.38 -5.21
C ASP A 363 19.02 -10.70 -5.18
N GLY A 364 18.58 -11.18 -6.35
CA GLY A 364 17.78 -12.39 -6.53
C GLY A 364 18.49 -13.40 -7.43
N ARG A 365 18.58 -14.63 -6.94
CA ARG A 365 19.33 -15.72 -7.54
C ARG A 365 18.51 -17.01 -7.63
N ASP A 366 19.07 -18.01 -8.31
CA ASP A 366 18.49 -19.36 -8.45
C ASP A 366 17.12 -19.35 -9.17
N ARG A 367 16.90 -18.39 -10.06
CA ARG A 367 15.67 -18.25 -10.85
C ARG A 367 15.57 -19.37 -11.87
N ILE A 368 14.37 -19.94 -12.01
CA ILE A 368 14.10 -20.97 -13.02
C ILE A 368 12.84 -20.64 -13.83
N ASN A 369 12.80 -21.12 -15.04
CA ASN A 369 11.58 -21.23 -15.81
C ASN A 369 10.76 -22.42 -15.28
N ALA A 370 9.66 -22.18 -14.59
CA ALA A 370 8.86 -23.21 -13.96
C ALA A 370 8.29 -24.27 -14.94
N ARG A 371 8.25 -23.98 -16.26
CA ARG A 371 7.74 -24.93 -17.27
C ARG A 371 8.81 -25.85 -17.81
N THR A 372 10.06 -25.38 -17.95
CA THR A 372 11.16 -26.14 -18.55
C THR A 372 12.18 -26.61 -17.52
N GLY A 373 12.23 -25.98 -16.34
CA GLY A 373 13.26 -26.21 -15.32
C GLY A 373 14.60 -25.52 -15.63
N ASP A 374 14.70 -24.79 -16.75
CA ASP A 374 15.93 -24.11 -17.13
C ASP A 374 16.23 -22.93 -16.21
N ALA A 375 17.52 -22.71 -15.92
CA ALA A 375 17.97 -21.54 -15.19
C ALA A 375 17.67 -20.25 -15.97
N ILE A 376 17.21 -19.23 -15.27
CA ILE A 376 17.02 -17.87 -15.78
C ILE A 376 18.12 -17.00 -15.17
N PRO A 377 18.65 -15.99 -15.89
CA PRO A 377 19.70 -15.10 -15.39
C PRO A 377 19.34 -14.47 -14.04
N ASP A 378 20.33 -14.35 -13.16
CA ASP A 378 20.19 -13.67 -11.88
C ASP A 378 19.97 -12.17 -12.07
N ARG A 379 19.44 -11.46 -11.04
CA ARG A 379 19.15 -10.03 -11.14
C ARG A 379 19.33 -9.32 -9.82
N TYR A 380 19.66 -8.02 -9.91
CA TYR A 380 19.58 -7.16 -8.74
C TYR A 380 18.92 -5.82 -9.09
N GLU A 381 18.30 -5.20 -8.09
CA GLU A 381 17.69 -3.88 -8.20
C GLU A 381 18.14 -2.98 -7.08
N THR A 382 18.53 -1.74 -7.41
CA THR A 382 18.80 -0.66 -6.46
C THR A 382 17.74 0.42 -6.62
N ASN A 383 17.16 0.85 -5.51
CA ASN A 383 16.19 1.93 -5.47
C ASN A 383 16.70 3.05 -4.56
N VAL A 384 16.49 4.29 -5.00
CA VAL A 384 16.62 5.48 -4.15
C VAL A 384 15.32 6.27 -4.18
N ARG A 385 14.99 6.92 -3.06
CA ARG A 385 13.80 7.72 -2.90
C ARG A 385 14.08 8.93 -2.02
N VAL A 386 13.55 10.09 -2.42
CA VAL A 386 13.54 11.31 -1.63
C VAL A 386 12.11 11.85 -1.61
N ASP A 387 11.60 12.16 -0.43
CA ASP A 387 10.29 12.77 -0.23
C ASP A 387 10.44 14.08 0.52
N TYR A 388 9.65 15.08 0.11
CA TYR A 388 9.50 16.31 0.86
C TYR A 388 8.03 16.61 1.09
N ALA A 389 7.60 16.59 2.36
CA ALA A 389 6.25 16.92 2.78
C ALA A 389 6.23 18.33 3.37
N VAL A 390 5.40 19.21 2.80
CA VAL A 390 5.24 20.58 3.30
C VAL A 390 4.58 20.57 4.68
N GLY A 391 5.20 21.26 5.63
CA GLY A 391 4.79 21.29 7.04
C GLY A 391 3.45 22.02 7.27
N LYS A 392 2.87 21.78 8.43
CA LYS A 392 1.64 22.44 8.90
C LYS A 392 1.78 23.96 8.96
N GLY A 393 0.69 24.66 8.67
CA GLY A 393 0.61 26.13 8.70
C GLY A 393 1.12 26.83 7.43
N SER A 394 1.59 26.08 6.43
CA SER A 394 1.88 26.61 5.09
C SER A 394 0.61 26.63 4.24
N VAL A 395 0.52 27.58 3.30
CA VAL A 395 -0.53 27.58 2.26
C VAL A 395 -0.50 26.35 1.34
N LEU A 396 0.62 25.64 1.34
CA LEU A 396 0.82 24.38 0.61
C LEU A 396 0.79 23.16 1.54
N GLU A 397 0.23 23.27 2.74
CA GLU A 397 0.04 22.12 3.64
C GLU A 397 -0.73 20.99 2.92
N GLY A 398 -0.21 19.76 2.98
CA GLY A 398 -0.74 18.61 2.23
C GLY A 398 -0.03 18.33 0.91
N LEU A 399 0.91 19.21 0.48
CA LEU A 399 1.78 18.92 -0.68
C LEU A 399 2.91 17.99 -0.28
N VAL A 400 3.10 16.93 -1.08
CA VAL A 400 4.23 15.99 -0.97
C VAL A 400 4.86 15.84 -2.35
N ALA A 401 6.13 16.19 -2.45
CA ALA A 401 6.95 15.93 -3.64
C ALA A 401 7.79 14.67 -3.41
N THR A 402 7.84 13.80 -4.42
CA THR A 402 8.60 12.55 -4.38
C THR A 402 9.45 12.40 -5.63
N LEU A 403 10.71 12.07 -5.44
CA LEU A 403 11.63 11.62 -6.49
C LEU A 403 12.08 10.20 -6.19
N ARG A 404 11.96 9.30 -7.18
CA ARG A 404 12.43 7.93 -7.09
C ARG A 404 13.24 7.59 -8.33
N TYR A 405 14.33 6.86 -8.12
CA TYR A 405 15.14 6.33 -9.20
C TYR A 405 15.53 4.88 -8.89
N SER A 406 15.58 4.04 -9.92
CA SER A 406 15.98 2.64 -9.79
C SER A 406 16.85 2.18 -10.93
N TRP A 407 17.72 1.22 -10.61
CA TRP A 407 18.56 0.47 -11.54
C TRP A 407 18.24 -1.01 -11.37
N LEU A 408 17.81 -1.65 -12.44
CA LEU A 408 17.64 -3.10 -12.52
C LEU A 408 18.68 -3.65 -13.48
N HIS A 409 19.49 -4.57 -12.99
CA HIS A 409 20.43 -5.35 -13.79
C HIS A 409 19.99 -6.81 -13.83
N GLU A 410 20.14 -7.44 -14.98
CA GLU A 410 19.94 -8.88 -15.17
C GLU A 410 21.16 -9.43 -15.89
N ASP A 411 21.72 -10.56 -15.43
CA ASP A 411 22.94 -11.14 -15.96
C ASP A 411 22.77 -11.49 -17.45
N GLY A 412 23.76 -11.11 -18.25
CA GLY A 412 23.70 -11.30 -19.70
C GLY A 412 22.83 -10.29 -20.47
N ALA A 413 22.11 -9.40 -19.80
CA ALA A 413 21.38 -8.34 -20.47
C ALA A 413 22.33 -7.30 -21.08
N PRO A 414 22.01 -6.74 -22.27
CA PRO A 414 22.90 -5.80 -22.97
C PRO A 414 23.04 -4.46 -22.24
N GLN A 415 22.07 -4.10 -21.39
CA GLN A 415 22.04 -2.84 -20.66
C GLN A 415 21.30 -2.96 -19.33
N THR A 416 21.51 -2.00 -18.47
CA THR A 416 20.75 -1.85 -17.21
C THR A 416 19.45 -1.12 -17.48
N GLN A 417 18.34 -1.64 -17.00
CA GLN A 417 17.08 -0.94 -17.03
C GLN A 417 17.05 0.14 -15.95
N THR A 418 16.82 1.38 -16.34
CA THR A 418 16.65 2.49 -15.41
C THR A 418 15.21 2.96 -15.37
N GLN A 419 14.79 3.49 -14.23
CA GLN A 419 13.46 4.07 -14.11
C GLN A 419 13.47 5.30 -13.20
N LEU A 420 13.01 6.43 -13.74
CA LEU A 420 12.79 7.69 -13.02
C LEU A 420 11.30 7.91 -12.78
N ARG A 421 10.94 8.26 -11.56
CA ARG A 421 9.60 8.69 -11.18
C ARG A 421 9.69 9.98 -10.37
N ALA A 422 9.13 11.06 -10.89
CA ALA A 422 9.00 12.34 -10.18
C ALA A 422 7.53 12.74 -10.11
N TYR A 423 7.00 12.92 -8.90
CA TYR A 423 5.59 13.26 -8.76
C TYR A 423 5.33 14.15 -7.55
N VAL A 424 4.31 14.97 -7.70
CA VAL A 424 3.80 15.83 -6.64
C VAL A 424 2.33 15.46 -6.39
N ASN A 425 2.02 15.20 -5.14
CA ASN A 425 0.67 15.01 -4.65
C ASN A 425 0.27 16.23 -3.83
N TYR A 426 -0.95 16.74 -4.03
CA TYR A 426 -1.53 17.76 -3.20
C TYR A 426 -2.93 17.34 -2.75
N ALA A 427 -3.02 16.88 -1.50
CA ALA A 427 -4.28 16.58 -0.85
C ALA A 427 -4.85 17.88 -0.27
N PHE A 428 -5.96 18.33 -0.81
CA PHE A 428 -6.65 19.51 -0.26
C PHE A 428 -7.23 19.16 1.11
N ARG A 429 -6.88 20.00 2.08
CA ARG A 429 -7.50 20.02 3.41
C ARG A 429 -8.29 21.32 3.48
N PHE A 430 -9.57 21.20 3.45
CA PHE A 430 -10.50 22.33 3.50
C PHE A 430 -10.76 22.71 4.94
#